data_f16b1f24134c9063e400e3cce7b4e723
#
_entry.id   f16b1f24134c9063e400e3cce7b4e723
#
_cell.length_a   1.000
_cell.length_b   1.000
_cell.length_c   1.000
_cell.angle_alpha   90.00
_cell.angle_beta   90.00
_cell.angle_gamma   90.00
#
_symmetry.space_group_name_H-M   'P 1'
#
loop_
_entity.id
_entity.type
_entity.pdbx_description
1 polymer ?
#
loop_
_entity_poly.entity_id
_entity_poly.type
_entity_poly.pdbx_seq_one_letter_code
_entity_poly.pdbx_strand_id
1 'polypeptide(L)'
;MLTEIHFILTYACNFECDHCFLYCSPKSKGTFTISQIDGVLDETQKIGTVKWITYEGGEPFLYYPLLTEGIRRANANGFKVAVVTNAYGANSEEDAELWLRPLAEAGVSYLNISNDTFHYGDEPENPAALASSVAKRLGIEHSPICIEPPKVIQSASDAKGKGKPVVGGGAKFRGRAVEKLSSNLPLRPSSELCKCPYEDLESPYRVHVDPYGNVHICQGISIGNMWMTPLSEIVSSYRPDSHPNCGPLIRGGPAQLAKELGVTPESGYIDECHFCYLVRRSGIDKFKDYLTPEQVYGLD
;
A
#
# COMPACT_ATOMS: atom_id res chain seq x y z
N MET A 1 -10.95 5.78 -14.02
CA MET A 1 -11.58 6.93 -13.28
C MET A 1 -11.25 6.77 -11.80
N LEU A 2 -10.67 7.79 -11.20
CA LEU A 2 -10.24 7.77 -9.79
C LEU A 2 -11.46 7.81 -8.86
N THR A 3 -11.59 6.83 -7.99
CA THR A 3 -12.71 6.66 -7.05
C THR A 3 -12.30 6.59 -5.59
N GLU A 4 -11.00 6.44 -5.33
CA GLU A 4 -10.45 6.27 -3.98
C GLU A 4 -9.17 7.07 -3.79
N ILE A 5 -9.04 7.72 -2.64
CA ILE A 5 -7.78 8.30 -2.15
C ILE A 5 -7.39 7.58 -0.87
N HIS A 6 -6.20 7.05 -0.86
CA HIS A 6 -5.60 6.40 0.31
C HIS A 6 -4.57 7.34 0.94
N PHE A 7 -4.74 7.65 2.21
CA PHE A 7 -3.74 8.36 3.00
C PHE A 7 -2.77 7.35 3.59
N ILE A 8 -1.50 7.42 3.23
CA ILE A 8 -0.45 6.84 4.07
C ILE A 8 -0.29 7.80 5.25
N LEU A 9 -1.19 7.71 6.24
CA LEU A 9 -1.31 8.68 7.33
C LEU A 9 0.02 8.90 8.06
N THR A 10 0.77 7.83 8.19
CA THR A 10 2.12 7.83 8.76
C THR A 10 2.92 6.65 8.21
N TYR A 11 4.24 6.80 8.18
CA TYR A 11 5.16 5.68 7.96
C TYR A 11 5.58 4.99 9.28
N ALA A 12 5.34 5.62 10.45
CA ALA A 12 5.60 4.99 11.73
C ALA A 12 4.66 3.79 11.94
N CYS A 13 5.19 2.68 12.42
CA CYS A 13 4.46 1.48 12.79
C CYS A 13 5.05 0.89 14.07
N ASN A 14 4.22 0.32 14.93
CA ASN A 14 4.67 -0.42 16.10
C ASN A 14 5.18 -1.84 15.75
N PHE A 15 4.91 -2.31 14.52
CA PHE A 15 5.43 -3.55 13.97
C PHE A 15 6.52 -3.31 12.91
N GLU A 16 7.30 -4.36 12.64
CA GLU A 16 8.32 -4.39 11.61
C GLU A 16 8.18 -5.69 10.79
N CYS A 17 6.99 -5.88 10.18
CA CYS A 17 6.61 -7.11 9.49
C CYS A 17 7.50 -7.39 8.28
N ASP A 18 7.89 -8.65 8.09
CA ASP A 18 8.75 -9.09 6.98
C ASP A 18 8.14 -8.84 5.59
N HIS A 19 6.81 -8.82 5.48
CA HIS A 19 6.10 -8.57 4.23
C HIS A 19 5.82 -7.08 3.94
N CYS A 20 6.24 -6.16 4.82
CA CYS A 20 5.89 -4.75 4.71
C CYS A 20 6.45 -4.10 3.44
N PHE A 21 5.55 -3.72 2.53
CA PHE A 21 5.91 -3.10 1.26
C PHE A 21 6.21 -1.60 1.35
N LEU A 22 5.97 -0.97 2.52
CA LEU A 22 6.31 0.42 2.82
C LEU A 22 7.59 0.57 3.66
N TYR A 23 8.18 -0.54 4.10
CA TYR A 23 9.31 -0.55 5.03
C TYR A 23 9.04 0.13 6.37
N CYS A 24 7.78 0.17 6.79
CA CYS A 24 7.39 0.79 8.05
C CYS A 24 8.01 0.09 9.26
N SER A 25 8.36 0.89 10.26
CA SER A 25 8.97 0.44 11.53
C SER A 25 8.70 1.47 12.63
N PRO A 26 9.03 1.17 13.90
CA PRO A 26 8.96 2.16 14.99
C PRO A 26 9.89 3.36 14.81
N LYS A 27 10.89 3.24 13.93
CA LYS A 27 11.85 4.33 13.65
C LYS A 27 11.47 5.16 12.44
N SER A 28 10.52 4.69 11.63
CA SER A 28 10.08 5.40 10.42
C SER A 28 9.44 6.75 10.77
N LYS A 29 9.65 7.72 9.91
CA LYS A 29 9.21 9.10 10.08
C LYS A 29 8.21 9.49 8.99
N GLY A 30 7.58 10.63 9.20
CA GLY A 30 6.59 11.18 8.30
C GLY A 30 5.18 10.84 8.76
N THR A 31 4.45 11.91 9.12
CA THR A 31 3.05 11.86 9.56
C THR A 31 2.36 13.10 9.04
N PHE A 32 1.13 12.97 8.58
CA PHE A 32 0.31 14.11 8.18
C PHE A 32 0.06 15.07 9.34
N THR A 33 -0.13 16.34 9.03
CA THR A 33 -0.80 17.30 9.89
C THR A 33 -2.27 17.39 9.52
N ILE A 34 -3.10 17.91 10.41
CA ILE A 34 -4.54 18.07 10.11
C ILE A 34 -4.78 19.04 8.95
N SER A 35 -3.97 20.10 8.82
CA SER A 35 -4.07 21.04 7.68
C SER A 35 -3.70 20.38 6.34
N GLN A 36 -2.78 19.43 6.35
CA GLN A 36 -2.45 18.65 5.17
C GLN A 36 -3.60 17.71 4.79
N ILE A 37 -4.25 17.08 5.78
CA ILE A 37 -5.45 16.27 5.53
C ILE A 37 -6.55 17.11 4.89
N ASP A 38 -6.82 18.31 5.41
CA ASP A 38 -7.79 19.25 4.82
C ASP A 38 -7.43 19.56 3.36
N GLY A 39 -6.16 19.89 3.10
CA GLY A 39 -5.71 20.19 1.73
C GLY A 39 -5.93 19.02 0.75
N VAL A 40 -5.71 17.77 1.18
CA VAL A 40 -6.02 16.60 0.36
C VAL A 40 -7.53 16.46 0.14
N LEU A 41 -8.35 16.62 1.18
CA LEU A 41 -9.81 16.50 1.08
C LEU A 41 -10.40 17.59 0.18
N ASP A 42 -9.92 18.83 0.27
CA ASP A 42 -10.35 19.95 -0.58
C ASP A 42 -10.03 19.69 -2.06
N GLU A 43 -8.84 19.18 -2.35
CA GLU A 43 -8.46 18.80 -3.71
C GLU A 43 -9.25 17.58 -4.20
N THR A 44 -9.56 16.64 -3.32
CA THR A 44 -10.38 15.46 -3.64
C THR A 44 -11.80 15.86 -4.04
N GLN A 45 -12.39 16.87 -3.38
CA GLN A 45 -13.68 17.45 -3.77
C GLN A 45 -13.66 18.02 -5.21
N LYS A 46 -12.56 18.67 -5.59
CA LYS A 46 -12.41 19.22 -6.96
C LYS A 46 -12.31 18.12 -8.02
N ILE A 47 -11.75 16.95 -7.70
CA ILE A 47 -11.73 15.79 -8.61
C ILE A 47 -13.16 15.30 -8.91
N GLY A 48 -14.05 15.32 -7.93
CA GLY A 48 -15.48 15.09 -8.07
C GLY A 48 -15.91 13.63 -8.32
N THR A 49 -15.00 12.71 -8.54
CA THR A 49 -15.30 11.30 -8.81
C THR A 49 -14.99 10.37 -7.65
N VAL A 50 -14.22 10.85 -6.69
CA VAL A 50 -13.81 10.10 -5.50
C VAL A 50 -14.99 9.91 -4.56
N LYS A 51 -15.11 8.71 -4.03
CA LYS A 51 -16.17 8.31 -3.07
C LYS A 51 -15.62 7.78 -1.76
N TRP A 52 -14.41 7.26 -1.78
CA TRP A 52 -13.78 6.64 -0.64
C TRP A 52 -12.48 7.34 -0.25
N ILE A 53 -12.34 7.54 1.03
CA ILE A 53 -11.09 7.93 1.69
C ILE A 53 -10.66 6.76 2.58
N THR A 54 -9.44 6.28 2.39
CA THR A 54 -8.87 5.22 3.23
C THR A 54 -7.69 5.77 4.01
N TYR A 55 -7.70 5.62 5.33
CA TYR A 55 -6.55 5.90 6.18
C TYR A 55 -5.79 4.61 6.45
N GLU A 56 -4.53 4.56 6.01
CA GLU A 56 -3.62 3.43 6.15
C GLU A 56 -2.19 3.92 6.36
N GLY A 57 -1.20 3.08 6.21
CA GLY A 57 0.21 3.46 6.23
C GLY A 57 1.06 2.48 7.04
N GLY A 58 1.83 2.98 8.02
CA GLY A 58 2.41 2.16 9.07
C GLY A 58 1.30 1.64 9.99
N GLU A 59 1.07 2.36 11.10
CA GLU A 59 -0.10 2.09 11.93
C GLU A 59 -0.82 3.41 12.26
N PRO A 60 -2.00 3.66 11.68
CA PRO A 60 -2.75 4.89 11.91
C PRO A 60 -3.14 5.14 13.37
N PHE A 61 -3.33 4.07 14.15
CA PHE A 61 -3.71 4.20 15.57
C PHE A 61 -2.60 4.80 16.44
N LEU A 62 -1.35 4.84 15.98
CA LEU A 62 -0.29 5.58 16.67
C LEU A 62 -0.57 7.09 16.72
N TYR A 63 -1.36 7.60 15.78
CA TYR A 63 -1.77 9.01 15.70
C TYR A 63 -3.29 9.14 15.82
N TYR A 64 -3.84 8.47 16.81
CA TYR A 64 -5.27 8.28 17.00
C TYR A 64 -6.12 9.57 17.00
N PRO A 65 -5.74 10.68 17.68
CA PRO A 65 -6.49 11.94 17.59
C PRO A 65 -6.53 12.50 16.17
N LEU A 66 -5.43 12.41 15.42
CA LEU A 66 -5.34 12.85 14.04
C LEU A 66 -6.22 11.99 13.12
N LEU A 67 -6.17 10.67 13.28
CA LEU A 67 -7.00 9.71 12.55
C LEU A 67 -8.50 10.01 12.79
N THR A 68 -8.91 10.12 14.06
CA THR A 68 -10.32 10.33 14.42
C THR A 68 -10.86 11.66 13.85
N GLU A 69 -10.05 12.73 13.93
CA GLU A 69 -10.42 14.02 13.34
C GLU A 69 -10.44 13.96 11.80
N GLY A 70 -9.47 13.28 11.18
CA GLY A 70 -9.45 13.05 9.73
C GLY A 70 -10.70 12.30 9.24
N ILE A 71 -11.14 11.27 9.97
CA ILE A 71 -12.39 10.54 9.68
C ILE A 71 -13.60 11.47 9.72
N ARG A 72 -13.73 12.30 10.77
CA ARG A 72 -14.84 13.27 10.89
C ARG A 72 -14.89 14.25 9.73
N ARG A 73 -13.73 14.78 9.34
CA ARG A 73 -13.61 15.73 8.22
C ARG A 73 -13.93 15.09 6.88
N ALA A 74 -13.40 13.90 6.60
CA ALA A 74 -13.71 13.18 5.38
C ALA A 74 -15.23 12.87 5.29
N ASN A 75 -15.83 12.43 6.40
CA ASN A 75 -17.26 12.15 6.47
C ASN A 75 -18.11 13.41 6.31
N ALA A 76 -17.73 14.53 6.96
CA ALA A 76 -18.40 15.81 6.79
C ALA A 76 -18.35 16.34 5.35
N ASN A 77 -17.32 15.97 4.59
CA ASN A 77 -17.19 16.23 3.16
C ASN A 77 -17.96 15.23 2.26
N GLY A 78 -18.72 14.29 2.86
CA GLY A 78 -19.57 13.33 2.14
C GLY A 78 -18.85 12.09 1.63
N PHE A 79 -17.59 11.86 2.00
CA PHE A 79 -16.85 10.65 1.64
C PHE A 79 -17.20 9.48 2.57
N LYS A 80 -17.22 8.28 2.03
CA LYS A 80 -17.14 7.05 2.83
C LYS A 80 -15.71 6.87 3.31
N VAL A 81 -15.55 6.41 4.56
CA VAL A 81 -14.21 6.31 5.17
C VAL A 81 -13.89 4.88 5.55
N ALA A 82 -12.74 4.39 5.09
CA ALA A 82 -12.15 3.14 5.51
C ALA A 82 -10.88 3.37 6.33
N VAL A 83 -10.56 2.43 7.21
CA VAL A 83 -9.31 2.42 7.98
C VAL A 83 -8.67 1.05 7.87
N VAL A 84 -7.34 1.02 7.69
CA VAL A 84 -6.52 -0.20 7.78
C VAL A 84 -5.68 -0.13 9.03
N THR A 85 -5.75 -1.12 9.90
CA THR A 85 -5.02 -1.16 11.16
C THR A 85 -4.58 -2.58 11.52
N ASN A 86 -3.50 -2.69 12.26
CA ASN A 86 -3.09 -3.92 12.91
C ASN A 86 -3.83 -4.17 14.25
N ALA A 87 -4.60 -3.19 14.72
CA ALA A 87 -5.42 -3.27 15.93
C ALA A 87 -4.66 -3.62 17.24
N TYR A 88 -3.39 -3.25 17.34
CA TYR A 88 -2.49 -3.61 18.45
C TYR A 88 -3.00 -3.23 19.83
N GLY A 89 -3.87 -2.23 19.94
CA GLY A 89 -4.44 -1.74 21.21
C GLY A 89 -5.58 -2.58 21.75
N ALA A 90 -6.08 -3.57 21.01
CA ALA A 90 -7.21 -4.42 21.41
C ALA A 90 -6.74 -5.59 22.28
N ASN A 91 -6.25 -5.32 23.49
CA ASN A 91 -5.73 -6.35 24.41
C ASN A 91 -6.85 -7.04 25.23
N SER A 92 -8.01 -6.45 25.26
CA SER A 92 -9.26 -6.96 25.85
C SER A 92 -10.45 -6.44 25.04
N GLU A 93 -11.66 -6.98 25.28
CA GLU A 93 -12.88 -6.43 24.67
C GLU A 93 -13.12 -4.98 25.08
N GLU A 94 -12.83 -4.65 26.33
CA GLU A 94 -12.93 -3.30 26.86
C GLU A 94 -11.97 -2.33 26.14
N ASP A 95 -10.70 -2.72 25.98
CA ASP A 95 -9.71 -1.93 25.24
C ASP A 95 -10.13 -1.78 23.78
N ALA A 96 -10.53 -2.85 23.13
CA ALA A 96 -11.00 -2.80 21.75
C ALA A 96 -12.19 -1.83 21.58
N GLU A 97 -13.10 -1.79 22.54
CA GLU A 97 -14.24 -0.88 22.52
C GLU A 97 -13.80 0.58 22.71
N LEU A 98 -12.84 0.86 23.59
CA LEU A 98 -12.26 2.20 23.77
C LEU A 98 -11.61 2.72 22.47
N TRP A 99 -10.99 1.85 21.70
CA TRP A 99 -10.40 2.23 20.41
C TRP A 99 -11.44 2.37 19.29
N LEU A 100 -12.42 1.48 19.20
CA LEU A 100 -13.30 1.39 18.04
C LEU A 100 -14.57 2.24 18.15
N ARG A 101 -15.10 2.46 19.37
CA ARG A 101 -16.30 3.28 19.57
C ARG A 101 -16.14 4.72 19.06
N PRO A 102 -15.05 5.46 19.36
CA PRO A 102 -14.86 6.80 18.81
C PRO A 102 -14.74 6.84 17.29
N LEU A 103 -14.23 5.77 16.65
CA LEU A 103 -14.19 5.67 15.18
C LEU A 103 -15.58 5.47 14.59
N ALA A 104 -16.43 4.62 15.24
CA ALA A 104 -17.83 4.46 14.86
C ALA A 104 -18.58 5.79 14.96
N GLU A 105 -18.42 6.51 16.07
CA GLU A 105 -19.01 7.83 16.31
C GLU A 105 -18.50 8.90 15.32
N ALA A 106 -17.25 8.79 14.88
CA ALA A 106 -16.68 9.65 13.86
C ALA A 106 -17.20 9.31 12.43
N GLY A 107 -17.89 8.18 12.25
CA GLY A 107 -18.51 7.78 11.00
C GLY A 107 -17.63 6.92 10.12
N VAL A 108 -16.73 6.10 10.68
CA VAL A 108 -16.01 5.09 9.87
C VAL A 108 -17.01 4.16 9.19
N SER A 109 -16.84 3.96 7.89
CA SER A 109 -17.72 3.11 7.08
C SER A 109 -17.21 1.66 6.98
N TYR A 110 -15.90 1.46 7.02
CA TYR A 110 -15.28 0.16 6.86
C TYR A 110 -13.95 0.04 7.61
N LEU A 111 -13.69 -1.11 8.21
CA LEU A 111 -12.46 -1.39 8.93
C LEU A 111 -11.77 -2.63 8.34
N ASN A 112 -10.56 -2.47 7.85
CA ASN A 112 -9.69 -3.56 7.45
C ASN A 112 -8.71 -3.86 8.60
N ILE A 113 -8.72 -5.08 9.12
CA ILE A 113 -7.92 -5.48 10.27
C ILE A 113 -6.88 -6.50 9.83
N SER A 114 -5.59 -6.16 9.96
CA SER A 114 -4.50 -7.09 9.66
C SER A 114 -4.48 -8.22 10.69
N ASN A 115 -4.76 -9.43 10.23
CA ASN A 115 -4.81 -10.63 11.06
C ASN A 115 -4.12 -11.79 10.33
N ASP A 116 -2.82 -11.87 10.45
CA ASP A 116 -1.98 -12.89 9.82
C ASP A 116 -0.75 -13.23 10.68
N THR A 117 0.00 -14.22 10.26
CA THR A 117 1.16 -14.74 11.00
C THR A 117 2.32 -13.74 11.10
N PHE A 118 2.39 -12.74 10.23
CA PHE A 118 3.41 -11.68 10.31
C PHE A 118 3.12 -10.65 11.39
N HIS A 119 1.86 -10.54 11.83
CA HIS A 119 1.42 -9.62 12.88
C HIS A 119 1.31 -10.34 14.24
N TYR A 120 0.66 -11.50 14.27
CA TYR A 120 0.27 -12.14 15.53
C TYR A 120 0.68 -13.63 15.64
N GLY A 121 1.51 -14.13 14.71
CA GLY A 121 1.84 -15.56 14.70
C GLY A 121 0.60 -16.42 14.41
N ASP A 122 0.61 -17.65 14.94
CA ASP A 122 -0.49 -18.61 14.77
C ASP A 122 -1.50 -18.56 15.94
N GLU A 123 -1.53 -17.46 16.71
CA GLU A 123 -2.42 -17.32 17.85
C GLU A 123 -3.84 -16.98 17.39
N PRO A 124 -4.85 -17.84 17.66
CA PRO A 124 -6.23 -17.59 17.25
C PRO A 124 -6.90 -16.48 18.06
N GLU A 125 -6.54 -16.33 19.32
CA GLU A 125 -7.01 -15.26 20.22
C GLU A 125 -5.96 -14.16 20.27
N ASN A 126 -6.11 -13.16 19.41
CA ASN A 126 -5.16 -12.06 19.27
C ASN A 126 -5.91 -10.72 19.18
N PRO A 127 -5.21 -9.59 19.28
CA PRO A 127 -5.82 -8.26 19.21
C PRO A 127 -6.70 -8.04 17.97
N ALA A 128 -6.32 -8.56 16.81
CA ALA A 128 -7.11 -8.41 15.59
C ALA A 128 -8.44 -9.19 15.65
N ALA A 129 -8.46 -10.37 16.24
CA ALA A 129 -9.67 -11.16 16.46
C ALA A 129 -10.62 -10.45 17.44
N LEU A 130 -10.08 -9.91 18.54
CA LEU A 130 -10.85 -9.12 19.51
C LEU A 130 -11.44 -7.85 18.84
N ALA A 131 -10.62 -7.12 18.10
CA ALA A 131 -11.08 -5.94 17.37
C ALA A 131 -12.20 -6.28 16.37
N SER A 132 -12.09 -7.39 15.64
CA SER A 132 -13.14 -7.86 14.72
C SER A 132 -14.45 -8.17 15.44
N SER A 133 -14.38 -8.85 16.59
CA SER A 133 -15.57 -9.16 17.42
C SER A 133 -16.27 -7.88 17.89
N VAL A 134 -15.48 -6.91 18.37
CA VAL A 134 -16.01 -5.63 18.85
C VAL A 134 -16.54 -4.76 17.70
N ALA A 135 -15.84 -4.70 16.56
CA ALA A 135 -16.29 -3.99 15.37
C ALA A 135 -17.69 -4.47 14.94
N LYS A 136 -17.89 -5.80 14.91
CA LYS A 136 -19.19 -6.41 14.63
C LYS A 136 -20.28 -5.96 15.62
N ARG A 137 -19.96 -5.93 16.93
CA ARG A 137 -20.90 -5.50 17.98
C ARG A 137 -21.24 -4.01 17.86
N LEU A 138 -20.30 -3.18 17.43
CA LEU A 138 -20.51 -1.74 17.18
C LEU A 138 -21.17 -1.45 15.83
N GLY A 139 -21.45 -2.46 15.01
CA GLY A 139 -22.06 -2.28 13.69
C GLY A 139 -21.12 -1.70 12.64
N ILE A 140 -19.79 -1.80 12.85
CA ILE A 140 -18.79 -1.38 11.87
C ILE A 140 -18.59 -2.52 10.86
N GLU A 141 -18.84 -2.25 9.59
CA GLU A 141 -18.49 -3.17 8.51
C GLU A 141 -16.99 -3.40 8.50
N HIS A 142 -16.54 -4.67 8.44
CA HIS A 142 -15.11 -4.99 8.52
C HIS A 142 -14.75 -6.29 7.82
N SER A 143 -13.45 -6.42 7.49
CA SER A 143 -12.86 -7.69 7.06
C SER A 143 -11.43 -7.87 7.58
N PRO A 144 -10.99 -9.10 7.76
CA PRO A 144 -9.58 -9.36 8.01
C PRO A 144 -8.77 -9.19 6.71
N ILE A 145 -7.58 -8.61 6.83
CA ILE A 145 -6.50 -8.72 5.84
C ILE A 145 -5.58 -9.84 6.33
N CYS A 146 -5.48 -10.90 5.55
CA CYS A 146 -4.60 -12.03 5.85
C CYS A 146 -3.58 -12.20 4.73
N ILE A 147 -2.31 -11.95 5.03
CA ILE A 147 -1.19 -12.17 4.12
C ILE A 147 -0.54 -13.50 4.50
N GLU A 148 -0.65 -14.48 3.60
CA GLU A 148 0.01 -15.77 3.80
C GLU A 148 1.51 -15.67 3.47
N PRO A 149 2.38 -16.35 4.24
CA PRO A 149 3.79 -16.51 3.87
C PRO A 149 3.97 -17.14 2.49
N PRO A 150 5.07 -16.81 1.79
CA PRO A 150 5.35 -17.43 0.50
C PRO A 150 5.44 -18.94 0.61
N LYS A 151 4.78 -19.64 -0.31
CA LYS A 151 4.82 -21.09 -0.42
C LYS A 151 5.02 -21.51 -1.88
N VAL A 152 5.83 -22.55 -2.10
CA VAL A 152 6.02 -23.12 -3.44
C VAL A 152 4.84 -24.01 -3.77
N ILE A 153 4.17 -23.72 -4.88
CA ILE A 153 3.04 -24.50 -5.40
C ILE A 153 3.32 -24.95 -6.82
N GLN A 154 2.81 -26.13 -7.19
CA GLN A 154 2.84 -26.61 -8.58
C GLN A 154 1.75 -25.89 -9.37
N SER A 155 2.12 -25.13 -10.39
CA SER A 155 1.12 -24.50 -11.25
C SER A 155 0.46 -25.52 -12.19
N ALA A 156 -0.79 -25.27 -12.57
CA ALA A 156 -1.43 -26.03 -13.64
C ALA A 156 -0.69 -25.80 -14.98
N SER A 157 -0.75 -26.77 -15.89
CA SER A 157 -0.04 -26.72 -17.19
C SER A 157 -0.54 -25.58 -18.09
N ASP A 158 -1.78 -25.16 -17.94
CA ASP A 158 -2.43 -24.05 -18.64
C ASP A 158 -2.29 -22.69 -17.92
N ALA A 159 -1.79 -22.69 -16.66
CA ALA A 159 -1.55 -21.51 -15.89
C ALA A 159 -0.22 -20.79 -16.28
N LYS A 160 -0.03 -19.58 -15.74
CA LYS A 160 1.19 -18.76 -15.95
C LYS A 160 2.51 -19.51 -15.75
N GLY A 161 2.58 -20.44 -14.81
CA GLY A 161 3.75 -21.25 -14.52
C GLY A 161 3.98 -22.40 -15.50
N LYS A 162 3.03 -22.69 -16.41
CA LYS A 162 3.10 -23.76 -17.41
C LYS A 162 3.54 -25.11 -16.82
N GLY A 163 2.97 -25.49 -15.70
CA GLY A 163 3.33 -26.71 -14.98
C GLY A 163 4.62 -26.63 -14.13
N LYS A 164 5.33 -25.51 -14.10
CA LYS A 164 6.52 -25.32 -13.25
C LYS A 164 6.14 -24.86 -11.84
N PRO A 165 7.00 -25.07 -10.83
CA PRO A 165 6.79 -24.49 -9.51
C PRO A 165 6.72 -22.97 -9.58
N VAL A 166 5.73 -22.39 -8.88
CA VAL A 166 5.55 -20.94 -8.71
C VAL A 166 5.37 -20.62 -7.25
N VAL A 167 5.53 -19.35 -6.90
CA VAL A 167 5.31 -18.88 -5.52
C VAL A 167 3.87 -18.45 -5.36
N GLY A 168 3.17 -19.11 -4.43
CA GLY A 168 1.86 -18.71 -3.93
C GLY A 168 1.97 -18.02 -2.57
N GLY A 169 0.84 -17.73 -1.95
CA GLY A 169 0.73 -16.91 -0.75
C GLY A 169 0.24 -15.51 -1.09
N GLY A 170 0.17 -14.64 -0.09
CA GLY A 170 -0.36 -13.28 -0.22
C GLY A 170 0.71 -12.19 -0.29
N ALA A 171 1.95 -12.49 0.11
CA ALA A 171 3.04 -11.52 0.15
C ALA A 171 3.41 -11.04 -1.26
N LYS A 172 3.46 -9.73 -1.44
CA LYS A 172 3.96 -9.10 -2.67
C LYS A 172 5.44 -8.82 -2.50
N PHE A 173 6.27 -9.27 -3.43
CA PHE A 173 7.74 -9.11 -3.36
C PHE A 173 8.16 -7.69 -3.73
N ARG A 174 7.88 -6.76 -2.83
CA ARG A 174 8.32 -5.37 -2.82
C ARG A 174 8.52 -4.90 -1.38
N GLY A 175 9.31 -3.86 -1.17
CA GLY A 175 9.70 -3.42 0.17
C GLY A 175 10.50 -4.51 0.91
N ARG A 176 10.27 -4.65 2.22
CA ARG A 176 11.02 -5.58 3.08
C ARG A 176 10.86 -7.05 2.68
N ALA A 177 9.74 -7.43 2.04
CA ALA A 177 9.52 -8.79 1.55
C ALA A 177 10.62 -9.26 0.58
N VAL A 178 11.23 -8.36 -0.19
CA VAL A 178 12.33 -8.71 -1.09
C VAL A 178 13.55 -9.19 -0.33
N GLU A 179 13.85 -8.62 0.82
CA GLU A 179 15.00 -8.99 1.63
C GLU A 179 14.71 -10.19 2.54
N LYS A 180 13.51 -10.24 3.12
CA LYS A 180 13.18 -11.20 4.17
C LYS A 180 12.55 -12.49 3.68
N LEU A 181 11.83 -12.45 2.56
CA LEU A 181 10.97 -13.56 2.13
C LEU A 181 11.38 -14.20 0.80
N SER A 182 12.43 -13.71 0.12
CA SER A 182 12.80 -14.16 -1.21
C SER A 182 13.70 -15.42 -1.24
N SER A 183 14.30 -15.78 -0.11
CA SER A 183 15.29 -16.86 -0.05
C SER A 183 14.70 -18.23 -0.42
N ASN A 184 15.44 -18.99 -1.23
CA ASN A 184 15.11 -20.36 -1.63
C ASN A 184 13.77 -20.52 -2.39
N LEU A 185 13.23 -19.45 -2.94
CA LEU A 185 12.04 -19.50 -3.77
C LEU A 185 12.40 -19.73 -5.25
N PRO A 186 11.53 -20.39 -6.04
CA PRO A 186 11.74 -20.59 -7.46
C PRO A 186 11.76 -19.27 -8.20
N LEU A 187 12.70 -19.13 -9.13
CA LEU A 187 12.86 -17.95 -9.96
C LEU A 187 12.33 -18.19 -11.37
N ARG A 188 11.75 -17.18 -11.98
CA ARG A 188 11.29 -17.14 -13.36
C ARG A 188 12.21 -16.24 -14.17
N PRO A 189 12.51 -16.58 -15.45
CA PRO A 189 13.31 -15.74 -16.33
C PRO A 189 12.70 -14.33 -16.47
N SER A 190 13.54 -13.30 -16.50
CA SER A 190 13.09 -11.91 -16.67
C SER A 190 12.24 -11.70 -17.94
N SER A 191 12.51 -12.46 -19.01
CA SER A 191 11.76 -12.41 -20.26
C SER A 191 10.30 -12.87 -20.16
N GLU A 192 9.91 -13.55 -19.08
CA GLU A 192 8.52 -13.96 -18.81
C GLU A 192 7.74 -12.91 -18.00
N LEU A 193 8.42 -11.89 -17.46
CA LEU A 193 7.88 -10.91 -16.53
C LEU A 193 7.59 -9.58 -17.26
N CYS A 194 6.60 -9.60 -18.15
CA CYS A 194 6.35 -8.55 -19.14
C CYS A 194 5.09 -7.71 -18.86
N LYS A 195 4.53 -7.73 -17.67
CA LYS A 195 3.36 -6.91 -17.30
C LYS A 195 3.30 -6.57 -15.82
N CYS A 196 2.60 -5.49 -15.47
CA CYS A 196 2.19 -5.23 -14.09
C CYS A 196 0.91 -6.02 -13.80
N PRO A 197 0.89 -6.96 -12.83
CA PRO A 197 -0.28 -7.79 -12.60
C PRO A 197 -1.30 -7.21 -11.62
N TYR A 198 -0.97 -6.13 -10.89
CA TYR A 198 -1.75 -5.69 -9.74
C TYR A 198 -2.31 -4.27 -9.86
N GLU A 199 -1.62 -3.37 -10.55
CA GLU A 199 -2.04 -1.96 -10.63
C GLU A 199 -2.45 -1.61 -12.07
N ASP A 200 -3.58 -0.89 -12.21
CA ASP A 200 -3.95 -0.26 -13.46
C ASP A 200 -3.19 1.07 -13.55
N LEU A 201 -2.06 1.03 -14.28
CA LEU A 201 -1.19 2.20 -14.45
C LEU A 201 -1.71 3.18 -15.51
N GLU A 202 -2.66 2.77 -16.34
CA GLU A 202 -3.26 3.62 -17.38
C GLU A 202 -4.43 4.44 -16.83
N SER A 203 -5.30 3.79 -16.04
CA SER A 203 -6.52 4.41 -15.53
C SER A 203 -6.73 4.04 -14.06
N PRO A 204 -5.89 4.55 -13.16
CA PRO A 204 -5.94 4.16 -11.75
C PRO A 204 -7.28 4.53 -11.13
N TYR A 205 -7.88 3.58 -10.41
CA TYR A 205 -9.08 3.86 -9.63
C TYR A 205 -8.75 4.40 -8.23
N ARG A 206 -7.51 4.23 -7.78
CA ARG A 206 -7.00 4.76 -6.52
C ARG A 206 -5.59 5.32 -6.67
N VAL A 207 -5.25 6.28 -5.81
CA VAL A 207 -3.89 6.73 -5.56
C VAL A 207 -3.65 6.81 -4.06
N HIS A 208 -2.38 6.72 -3.65
CA HIS A 208 -1.99 6.88 -2.25
C HIS A 208 -1.26 8.22 -2.11
N VAL A 209 -1.63 9.00 -1.11
CA VAL A 209 -0.94 10.25 -0.77
C VAL A 209 -0.20 10.03 0.52
N ASP A 210 1.09 10.38 0.54
CA ASP A 210 1.94 10.26 1.72
C ASP A 210 2.17 11.60 2.43
N PRO A 211 2.72 11.61 3.66
CA PRO A 211 2.97 12.83 4.42
C PRO A 211 3.94 13.83 3.74
N TYR A 212 4.75 13.35 2.81
CA TYR A 212 5.67 14.18 2.04
C TYR A 212 5.03 14.80 0.81
N GLY A 213 3.74 14.48 0.55
CA GLY A 213 2.95 14.98 -0.57
C GLY A 213 3.07 14.15 -1.85
N ASN A 214 3.82 13.07 -1.83
CA ASN A 214 3.94 12.21 -2.99
C ASN A 214 2.61 11.51 -3.30
N VAL A 215 2.22 11.51 -4.56
CA VAL A 215 1.00 10.87 -5.06
C VAL A 215 1.37 9.57 -5.76
N HIS A 216 1.20 8.45 -5.08
CA HIS A 216 1.62 7.14 -5.56
C HIS A 216 0.52 6.41 -6.33
N ILE A 217 0.85 5.93 -7.51
CA ILE A 217 0.01 5.00 -8.29
C ILE A 217 0.31 3.54 -7.91
N CYS A 218 1.53 3.28 -7.51
CA CYS A 218 2.03 2.06 -6.88
C CYS A 218 3.04 2.51 -5.83
N GLN A 219 3.14 1.82 -4.70
CA GLN A 219 4.04 2.26 -3.63
C GLN A 219 5.48 2.41 -4.16
N GLY A 220 6.02 3.61 -3.98
CA GLY A 220 7.31 4.02 -4.51
C GLY A 220 7.32 4.50 -5.96
N ILE A 221 6.17 4.54 -6.67
CA ILE A 221 6.03 5.22 -7.96
C ILE A 221 5.11 6.41 -7.79
N SER A 222 5.65 7.62 -7.80
CA SER A 222 4.91 8.87 -7.67
C SER A 222 4.58 9.47 -9.03
N ILE A 223 3.37 9.96 -9.20
CA ILE A 223 2.92 10.71 -10.38
C ILE A 223 2.98 12.23 -10.19
N GLY A 224 3.43 12.67 -9.03
CA GLY A 224 3.62 14.08 -8.69
C GLY A 224 3.66 14.29 -7.18
N ASN A 225 3.89 15.54 -6.78
CA ASN A 225 3.88 15.94 -5.37
C ASN A 225 2.85 17.04 -5.14
N MET A 226 1.85 16.75 -4.30
CA MET A 226 0.72 17.67 -4.09
C MET A 226 1.06 18.89 -3.23
N TRP A 227 2.20 18.91 -2.56
CA TRP A 227 2.68 20.13 -1.90
C TRP A 227 3.28 21.14 -2.89
N MET A 228 3.54 20.69 -4.14
CA MET A 228 4.06 21.52 -5.24
C MET A 228 2.98 21.84 -6.29
N THR A 229 2.09 20.88 -6.57
CA THR A 229 1.05 20.97 -7.58
C THR A 229 -0.25 20.41 -7.01
N PRO A 230 -1.41 21.07 -7.13
CA PRO A 230 -2.68 20.57 -6.63
C PRO A 230 -2.99 19.13 -7.07
N LEU A 231 -3.51 18.30 -6.14
CA LEU A 231 -3.82 16.89 -6.44
C LEU A 231 -4.76 16.74 -7.64
N SER A 232 -5.75 17.62 -7.76
CA SER A 232 -6.71 17.65 -8.89
C SER A 232 -6.00 17.90 -10.22
N GLU A 233 -4.97 18.73 -10.24
CA GLU A 233 -4.15 18.99 -11.42
C GLU A 233 -3.24 17.82 -11.75
N ILE A 234 -2.56 17.22 -10.75
CA ILE A 234 -1.75 16.02 -10.92
C ILE A 234 -2.57 14.90 -11.57
N VAL A 235 -3.75 14.63 -11.05
CA VAL A 235 -4.63 13.56 -11.56
C VAL A 235 -5.11 13.86 -12.98
N SER A 236 -5.52 15.08 -13.27
CA SER A 236 -6.03 15.45 -14.61
C SER A 236 -4.93 15.54 -15.67
N SER A 237 -3.72 15.90 -15.28
CA SER A 237 -2.55 16.00 -16.17
C SER A 237 -1.77 14.71 -16.32
N TYR A 238 -2.06 13.68 -15.55
CA TYR A 238 -1.34 12.40 -15.61
C TYR A 238 -1.38 11.80 -17.02
N ARG A 239 -0.21 11.51 -17.56
CA ARG A 239 -0.03 10.90 -18.89
C ARG A 239 0.83 9.64 -18.71
N PRO A 240 0.21 8.46 -18.62
CA PRO A 240 0.90 7.21 -18.32
C PRO A 240 2.03 6.89 -19.29
N ASP A 241 1.82 7.12 -20.59
CA ASP A 241 2.80 6.79 -21.63
C ASP A 241 4.10 7.60 -21.53
N SER A 242 4.02 8.84 -21.08
CA SER A 242 5.17 9.74 -20.92
C SER A 242 5.81 9.66 -19.53
N HIS A 243 5.18 8.97 -18.58
CA HIS A 243 5.74 8.80 -17.24
C HIS A 243 6.94 7.83 -17.29
N PRO A 244 8.11 8.20 -16.76
CA PRO A 244 9.37 7.46 -16.97
C PRO A 244 9.36 6.03 -16.43
N ASN A 245 8.50 5.73 -15.48
CA ASN A 245 8.35 4.40 -14.91
C ASN A 245 7.06 3.70 -15.38
N CYS A 246 5.92 4.42 -15.40
CA CYS A 246 4.64 3.80 -15.79
C CYS A 246 4.62 3.45 -17.29
N GLY A 247 5.11 4.33 -18.17
CA GLY A 247 5.14 4.08 -19.60
C GLY A 247 5.83 2.76 -19.99
N PRO A 248 7.08 2.55 -19.57
CA PRO A 248 7.73 1.25 -19.77
C PRO A 248 6.99 0.06 -19.17
N LEU A 249 6.45 0.22 -17.95
CA LEU A 249 5.70 -0.84 -17.28
C LEU A 249 4.42 -1.24 -18.03
N ILE A 250 3.76 -0.29 -18.66
CA ILE A 250 2.58 -0.52 -19.51
C ILE A 250 2.97 -1.24 -20.80
N ARG A 251 4.04 -0.79 -21.47
CA ARG A 251 4.49 -1.33 -22.75
C ARG A 251 5.04 -2.75 -22.69
N GLY A 252 5.63 -3.16 -21.58
CA GLY A 252 6.26 -4.48 -21.48
C GLY A 252 6.70 -4.87 -20.07
N GLY A 253 6.05 -4.32 -19.05
CA GLY A 253 6.30 -4.69 -17.66
C GLY A 253 7.71 -4.36 -17.16
N PRO A 254 8.16 -5.05 -16.11
CA PRO A 254 9.48 -4.84 -15.53
C PRO A 254 10.62 -5.09 -16.51
N ALA A 255 10.44 -6.00 -17.46
CA ALA A 255 11.46 -6.29 -18.50
C ALA A 255 11.71 -5.06 -19.39
N GLN A 256 10.65 -4.36 -19.79
CA GLN A 256 10.78 -3.14 -20.59
C GLN A 256 11.35 -1.99 -19.74
N LEU A 257 10.92 -1.88 -18.47
CA LEU A 257 11.48 -0.89 -17.54
C LEU A 257 12.99 -1.10 -17.38
N ALA A 258 13.46 -2.32 -17.14
CA ALA A 258 14.88 -2.63 -17.02
C ALA A 258 15.67 -2.20 -18.28
N LYS A 259 15.13 -2.51 -19.47
CA LYS A 259 15.73 -2.13 -20.77
C LYS A 259 15.86 -0.61 -20.91
N GLU A 260 14.81 0.15 -20.61
CA GLU A 260 14.81 1.62 -20.74
C GLU A 260 15.68 2.32 -19.70
N LEU A 261 15.81 1.74 -18.49
CA LEU A 261 16.72 2.24 -17.48
C LEU A 261 18.18 1.82 -17.68
N GLY A 262 18.45 0.89 -18.62
CA GLY A 262 19.79 0.33 -18.86
C GLY A 262 20.25 -0.63 -17.74
N VAL A 263 19.31 -1.23 -17.03
CA VAL A 263 19.59 -2.21 -15.97
C VAL A 263 19.73 -3.60 -16.60
N THR A 264 20.86 -4.25 -16.39
CA THR A 264 21.04 -5.64 -16.81
C THR A 264 20.29 -6.55 -15.85
N PRO A 265 19.29 -7.33 -16.33
CA PRO A 265 18.57 -8.25 -15.47
C PRO A 265 19.45 -9.37 -14.92
N GLU A 266 19.13 -9.83 -13.72
CA GLU A 266 19.68 -11.05 -13.14
C GLU A 266 19.11 -12.30 -13.84
N SER A 267 19.59 -13.48 -13.45
CA SER A 267 19.18 -14.78 -14.05
C SER A 267 17.69 -15.08 -13.89
N GLY A 268 17.02 -14.49 -12.91
CA GLY A 268 15.59 -14.65 -12.69
C GLY A 268 15.08 -13.93 -11.45
N TYR A 269 13.76 -13.88 -11.35
CA TYR A 269 13.03 -13.22 -10.27
C TYR A 269 11.82 -14.06 -9.84
N ILE A 270 11.33 -13.87 -8.63
CA ILE A 270 10.19 -14.61 -8.10
C ILE A 270 8.92 -14.29 -8.89
N ASP A 271 8.63 -12.99 -9.06
CA ASP A 271 7.48 -12.48 -9.79
C ASP A 271 7.77 -11.10 -10.42
N GLU A 272 6.76 -10.54 -11.04
CA GLU A 272 6.81 -9.22 -11.67
C GLU A 272 7.10 -8.09 -10.67
N CYS A 273 6.59 -8.19 -9.43
CA CYS A 273 6.83 -7.18 -8.40
C CYS A 273 8.27 -7.21 -7.91
N HIS A 274 8.85 -8.40 -7.69
CA HIS A 274 10.25 -8.58 -7.33
C HIS A 274 11.17 -7.90 -8.36
N PHE A 275 10.98 -8.24 -9.62
CA PHE A 275 11.78 -7.65 -10.72
C PHE A 275 11.58 -6.14 -10.80
N CYS A 276 10.33 -5.67 -10.80
CA CYS A 276 10.01 -4.24 -10.86
C CYS A 276 10.65 -3.46 -9.70
N TYR A 277 10.57 -4.00 -8.48
CA TYR A 277 11.11 -3.34 -7.30
C TYR A 277 12.63 -3.17 -7.38
N LEU A 278 13.36 -4.24 -7.74
CA LEU A 278 14.82 -4.19 -7.85
C LEU A 278 15.28 -3.24 -8.96
N VAL A 279 14.61 -3.22 -10.11
CA VAL A 279 14.91 -2.29 -11.20
C VAL A 279 14.68 -0.84 -10.75
N ARG A 280 13.57 -0.55 -10.08
CA ARG A 280 13.29 0.80 -9.56
C ARG A 280 14.30 1.22 -8.50
N ARG A 281 14.62 0.33 -7.56
CA ARG A 281 15.63 0.59 -6.52
C ARG A 281 16.99 0.97 -7.12
N SER A 282 17.41 0.32 -8.20
CA SER A 282 18.67 0.66 -8.90
C SER A 282 18.59 1.98 -9.67
N GLY A 283 17.41 2.45 -10.02
CA GLY A 283 17.19 3.69 -10.76
C GLY A 283 16.81 4.91 -9.90
N ILE A 284 16.75 4.78 -8.58
CA ILE A 284 16.21 5.81 -7.69
C ILE A 284 16.92 7.15 -7.82
N ASP A 285 18.25 7.16 -7.89
CA ASP A 285 19.05 8.39 -8.04
C ASP A 285 18.75 9.15 -9.34
N LYS A 286 18.40 8.44 -10.39
CA LYS A 286 18.08 9.01 -11.70
C LYS A 286 16.67 9.61 -11.76
N PHE A 287 15.74 9.10 -10.94
CA PHE A 287 14.30 9.42 -11.00
C PHE A 287 13.73 9.79 -9.63
N LYS A 288 14.46 10.59 -8.84
CA LYS A 288 14.08 10.96 -7.46
C LYS A 288 12.69 11.55 -7.33
N ASP A 289 12.20 12.28 -8.34
CA ASP A 289 10.85 12.86 -8.33
C ASP A 289 9.73 11.83 -8.58
N TYR A 290 10.09 10.68 -9.12
CA TYR A 290 9.15 9.61 -9.50
C TYR A 290 9.32 8.33 -8.69
N LEU A 291 10.50 8.09 -8.13
CA LEU A 291 10.82 6.92 -7.29
C LEU A 291 11.09 7.40 -5.87
N THR A 292 10.02 7.56 -5.11
CA THR A 292 10.05 8.24 -3.80
C THR A 292 8.98 7.63 -2.86
N PRO A 293 9.10 7.77 -1.54
CA PRO A 293 10.29 8.16 -0.79
C PRO A 293 11.33 7.03 -0.72
N GLU A 294 12.56 7.35 -0.36
CA GLU A 294 13.67 6.40 -0.24
C GLU A 294 13.37 5.28 0.76
N GLN A 295 12.62 5.57 1.82
CA GLN A 295 12.14 4.60 2.81
C GLN A 295 11.45 3.37 2.19
N VAL A 296 10.59 3.55 1.20
CA VAL A 296 9.87 2.43 0.55
C VAL A 296 10.83 1.45 -0.13
N TYR A 297 12.04 1.91 -0.39
CA TYR A 297 13.12 1.13 -0.98
C TYR A 297 14.15 0.63 0.04
N GLY A 298 13.94 0.90 1.34
CA GLY A 298 14.88 0.52 2.40
C GLY A 298 16.22 1.24 2.28
N LEU A 299 16.23 2.53 1.93
CA LEU A 299 17.41 3.37 1.70
C LEU A 299 17.54 4.53 2.68
N ASP A 300 16.75 4.57 3.77
CA ASP A 300 16.82 5.56 4.85
C ASP A 300 17.93 5.25 5.86
#